data_0d140d857b27a2db2066cdb76e4bea82
#
_entry.id   0d140d857b27a2db2066cdb76e4bea82
#
_cell.length_a   1.000
_cell.length_b   1.000
_cell.length_c   1.000
_cell.angle_alpha   90.00
_cell.angle_beta   90.00
_cell.angle_gamma   90.00
#
_symmetry.space_group_name_H-M   'P 1'
#
loop_
_entity.id
_entity.type
_entity.pdbx_description
1 polymer ?
#
loop_
_entity_poly.entity_id
_entity_poly.type
_entity_poly.pdbx_seq_one_letter_code
_entity_poly.pdbx_strand_id
1 'polypeptide(L)'
;MWIYEKRLIYPVKISCPNPRMAKIIAGLLGSAAGEMTASMTYLNQRFGMPDKSSAAVLTDIGTEELAHLEMLQAMLMQSLKGASNEALRAAG
;
A
#
# COMPACT_ATOMS: atom_id res chain seq x y z
N MET A 1 20.22 2.32 1.82
CA MET A 1 19.48 3.28 2.66
C MET A 1 18.09 3.50 2.06
N TRP A 2 17.08 3.49 2.89
CA TRP A 2 15.75 3.83 2.44
C TRP A 2 15.57 5.35 2.44
N ILE A 3 15.09 5.89 1.32
CA ILE A 3 14.85 7.33 1.15
C ILE A 3 13.37 7.51 0.81
N TYR A 4 12.67 8.37 1.55
CA TYR A 4 11.30 8.75 1.27
C TYR A 4 11.25 10.08 0.51
N GLU A 5 10.58 10.07 -0.63
CA GLU A 5 10.27 11.28 -1.40
C GLU A 5 8.77 11.56 -1.33
N LYS A 6 8.39 12.83 -1.25
CA LYS A 6 6.96 13.23 -1.18
C LYS A 6 6.29 13.14 -2.55
N ARG A 7 6.42 12.00 -3.19
CA ARG A 7 5.76 11.71 -4.47
C ARG A 7 5.57 10.20 -4.59
N LEU A 8 4.53 9.81 -5.31
CA LEU A 8 4.29 8.41 -5.61
C LEU A 8 5.25 7.93 -6.70
N ILE A 9 5.65 6.65 -6.66
CA ILE A 9 6.42 6.03 -7.74
C ILE A 9 5.66 6.14 -9.06
N TYR A 10 4.35 5.85 -9.02
CA TYR A 10 3.46 6.06 -10.16
C TYR A 10 2.35 7.02 -9.75
N PRO A 11 1.98 7.97 -10.62
CA PRO A 11 0.86 8.87 -10.34
C PRO A 11 -0.44 8.09 -10.13
N VAL A 12 -1.20 8.49 -9.12
CA VAL A 12 -2.53 7.93 -8.86
C VAL A 12 -3.56 9.05 -9.06
N LYS A 13 -4.48 8.84 -10.01
CA LYS A 13 -5.56 9.78 -10.31
C LYS A 13 -6.87 9.03 -10.47
N ILE A 14 -7.78 9.25 -9.55
CA ILE A 14 -9.13 8.69 -9.57
C ILE A 14 -10.09 9.81 -9.95
N SER A 15 -10.81 9.65 -11.06
CA SER A 15 -11.65 10.70 -11.63
C SER A 15 -12.95 10.90 -10.85
N CYS A 16 -13.45 9.87 -10.17
CA CYS A 16 -14.68 9.97 -9.38
C CYS A 16 -14.62 9.02 -8.18
N PRO A 17 -15.32 9.33 -7.09
CA PRO A 17 -15.34 8.46 -5.90
C PRO A 17 -16.01 7.12 -6.21
N ASN A 18 -15.48 6.06 -5.60
CA ASN A 18 -16.02 4.71 -5.70
C ASN A 18 -15.84 3.98 -4.35
N PRO A 19 -16.82 4.14 -3.42
CA PRO A 19 -16.69 3.52 -2.09
C PRO A 19 -16.60 2.00 -2.10
N ARG A 20 -17.20 1.32 -3.07
CA ARG A 20 -17.08 -0.14 -3.18
C ARG A 20 -15.65 -0.55 -3.49
N MET A 21 -15.01 0.14 -4.41
CA MET A 21 -13.59 -0.08 -4.73
C MET A 21 -12.71 0.27 -3.54
N ALA A 22 -13.06 1.34 -2.81
CA ALA A 22 -12.34 1.73 -1.60
C ALA A 22 -12.34 0.60 -0.56
N LYS A 23 -13.46 -0.09 -0.39
CA LYS A 23 -13.56 -1.23 0.53
C LYS A 23 -12.63 -2.38 0.11
N ILE A 24 -12.55 -2.67 -1.19
CA ILE A 24 -11.63 -3.69 -1.73
C ILE A 24 -10.18 -3.28 -1.49
N ILE A 25 -9.84 -2.03 -1.76
CA ILE A 25 -8.49 -1.49 -1.56
C ILE A 25 -8.10 -1.55 -0.08
N ALA A 26 -9.01 -1.20 0.82
CA ALA A 26 -8.76 -1.30 2.26
C ALA A 26 -8.41 -2.74 2.68
N GLY A 27 -9.06 -3.74 2.09
CA GLY A 27 -8.72 -5.14 2.31
C GLY A 27 -7.32 -5.50 1.80
N LEU A 28 -6.90 -4.94 0.67
CA LEU A 28 -5.55 -5.14 0.13
C LEU A 28 -4.48 -4.52 1.04
N LEU A 29 -4.79 -3.42 1.72
CA LEU A 29 -3.85 -2.77 2.64
C LEU A 29 -3.66 -3.55 3.94
N GLY A 30 -4.76 -3.97 4.57
CA GLY A 30 -4.76 -4.44 5.94
C GLY A 30 -5.01 -5.92 6.16
N SER A 31 -5.23 -6.71 5.12
CA SER A 31 -5.44 -8.15 5.27
C SER A 31 -4.13 -8.89 5.57
N ALA A 32 -4.25 -10.13 6.02
CA ALA A 32 -3.09 -11.00 6.28
C ALA A 32 -2.23 -11.24 5.04
N ALA A 33 -2.81 -11.14 3.85
CA ALA A 33 -2.12 -11.28 2.56
C ALA A 33 -1.89 -9.92 1.89
N GLY A 34 -2.09 -8.80 2.60
CA GLY A 34 -1.99 -7.46 2.01
C GLY A 34 -0.57 -6.92 1.98
N GLU A 35 -0.42 -5.74 1.34
CA GLU A 35 0.87 -5.10 1.10
C GLU A 35 1.60 -4.73 2.41
N MET A 36 0.86 -4.34 3.45
CA MET A 36 1.47 -4.02 4.76
C MET A 36 2.13 -5.26 5.36
N THR A 37 1.45 -6.40 5.35
CA THR A 37 1.99 -7.66 5.86
C THR A 37 3.20 -8.10 5.05
N ALA A 38 3.14 -8.01 3.72
CA ALA A 38 4.25 -8.37 2.84
C ALA A 38 5.48 -7.51 3.12
N SER A 39 5.31 -6.18 3.21
CA SER A 39 6.38 -5.24 3.51
C SER A 39 7.05 -5.57 4.84
N MET A 40 6.28 -5.71 5.90
CA MET A 40 6.80 -6.02 7.24
C MET A 40 7.50 -7.39 7.27
N THR A 41 6.97 -8.39 6.58
CA THR A 41 7.58 -9.72 6.51
C THR A 41 8.96 -9.64 5.86
N TYR A 42 9.09 -9.00 4.70
CA TYR A 42 10.37 -8.89 4.01
C TYR A 42 11.39 -8.07 4.81
N LEU A 43 10.97 -6.95 5.39
CA LEU A 43 11.87 -6.12 6.19
C LEU A 43 12.33 -6.83 7.47
N ASN A 44 11.48 -7.63 8.09
CA ASN A 44 11.87 -8.41 9.26
C ASN A 44 12.80 -9.57 8.90
N GLN A 45 12.58 -10.24 7.78
CA GLN A 45 13.41 -11.36 7.33
C GLN A 45 14.86 -10.95 7.09
N ARG A 46 15.12 -9.71 6.70
CA ARG A 46 16.49 -9.25 6.42
C ARG A 46 17.43 -9.39 7.62
N PHE A 47 16.91 -9.30 8.83
CA PHE A 47 17.73 -9.41 10.05
C PHE A 47 18.22 -10.84 10.30
N GLY A 48 17.55 -11.83 9.73
CA GLY A 48 17.96 -13.25 9.86
C GLY A 48 18.82 -13.74 8.71
N MET A 49 19.17 -12.88 7.74
CA MET A 49 19.95 -13.31 6.58
C MET A 49 21.43 -13.46 6.93
N PRO A 50 22.09 -14.54 6.46
CA PRO A 50 23.50 -14.81 6.79
C PRO A 50 24.48 -13.90 6.05
N ASP A 51 24.06 -13.25 4.98
CA ASP A 51 24.93 -12.38 4.18
C ASP A 51 24.28 -11.03 3.85
N LYS A 52 25.11 -10.06 3.53
CA LYS A 52 24.67 -8.68 3.25
C LYS A 52 23.91 -8.58 1.92
N SER A 53 24.24 -9.40 0.94
CA SER A 53 23.57 -9.37 -0.37
C SER A 53 22.11 -9.80 -0.25
N SER A 54 21.84 -10.88 0.48
CA SER A 54 20.47 -11.34 0.71
C SER A 54 19.68 -10.31 1.53
N ALA A 55 20.29 -9.72 2.54
CA ALA A 55 19.65 -8.67 3.35
C ALA A 55 19.34 -7.44 2.50
N ALA A 56 20.23 -7.05 1.57
CA ALA A 56 20.00 -5.93 0.67
C ALA A 56 18.82 -6.20 -0.27
N VAL A 57 18.72 -7.40 -0.83
CA VAL A 57 17.58 -7.79 -1.69
C VAL A 57 16.27 -7.69 -0.92
N LEU A 58 16.22 -8.20 0.31
CA LEU A 58 15.01 -8.11 1.14
C LEU A 58 14.67 -6.67 1.51
N THR A 59 15.67 -5.82 1.70
CA THR A 59 15.44 -4.38 1.92
C THR A 59 14.81 -3.74 0.68
N ASP A 60 15.33 -4.02 -0.51
CA ASP A 60 14.78 -3.50 -1.75
C ASP A 60 13.35 -3.96 -1.98
N ILE A 61 13.07 -5.25 -1.80
CA ILE A 61 11.72 -5.79 -1.96
C ILE A 61 10.77 -5.19 -0.92
N GLY A 62 11.18 -5.12 0.33
CA GLY A 62 10.34 -4.60 1.42
C GLY A 62 10.02 -3.11 1.24
N THR A 63 10.98 -2.31 0.80
CA THR A 63 10.76 -0.88 0.54
C THR A 63 9.92 -0.64 -0.72
N GLU A 64 10.03 -1.52 -1.73
CA GLU A 64 9.15 -1.53 -2.89
C GLU A 64 7.70 -1.75 -2.47
N GLU A 65 7.46 -2.71 -1.56
CA GLU A 65 6.12 -2.95 -1.00
C GLU A 65 5.59 -1.74 -0.23
N LEU A 66 6.45 -0.97 0.44
CA LEU A 66 6.04 0.28 1.09
C LEU A 66 5.59 1.32 0.05
N ALA A 67 6.23 1.37 -1.11
CA ALA A 67 5.82 2.24 -2.20
C ALA A 67 4.45 1.83 -2.77
N HIS A 68 4.21 0.52 -2.91
CA HIS A 68 2.90 -0.01 -3.31
C HIS A 68 1.83 0.34 -2.28
N LEU A 69 2.15 0.23 -1.00
CA LEU A 69 1.27 0.61 0.10
C LEU A 69 0.85 2.08 -0.02
N GLU A 70 1.79 2.99 -0.28
CA GLU A 70 1.50 4.41 -0.45
C GLU A 70 0.56 4.67 -1.63
N MET A 71 0.79 4.00 -2.76
CA MET A 71 -0.08 4.13 -3.93
C MET A 71 -1.51 3.62 -3.63
N LEU A 72 -1.63 2.50 -2.92
CA LEU A 72 -2.94 1.97 -2.51
C LEU A 72 -3.66 2.91 -1.55
N GLN A 73 -2.94 3.54 -0.62
CA GLN A 73 -3.52 4.53 0.27
C GLN A 73 -4.03 5.75 -0.50
N ALA A 74 -3.27 6.21 -1.50
CA ALA A 74 -3.70 7.32 -2.37
C ALA A 74 -4.96 6.95 -3.16
N MET A 75 -5.03 5.73 -3.69
CA MET A 75 -6.21 5.22 -4.39
C MET A 75 -7.41 5.15 -3.46
N LEU A 76 -7.23 4.67 -2.23
CA LEU A 76 -8.28 4.60 -1.22
C LEU A 76 -8.86 5.97 -0.93
N MET A 77 -8.01 6.95 -0.64
CA MET A 77 -8.44 8.31 -0.32
C MET A 77 -9.16 8.97 -1.50
N GLN A 78 -8.64 8.82 -2.71
CA GLN A 78 -9.27 9.37 -3.91
C GLN A 78 -10.59 8.70 -4.24
N SER A 79 -10.74 7.40 -3.93
CA SER A 79 -11.99 6.68 -4.15
C SER A 79 -13.10 7.10 -3.18
N LEU A 80 -12.74 7.65 -2.03
CA LEU A 80 -13.70 8.12 -1.01
C LEU A 80 -13.99 9.61 -1.11
N LYS A 81 -13.07 10.39 -1.62
CA LYS A 81 -13.17 11.85 -1.67
C LYS A 81 -14.39 12.28 -2.47
N GLY A 82 -15.26 13.06 -1.85
CA GLY A 82 -16.48 13.57 -2.47
C GLY A 82 -17.61 12.55 -2.60
N ALA A 83 -17.47 11.34 -2.03
CA ALA A 83 -18.55 10.37 -2.05
C ALA A 83 -19.74 10.83 -1.20
N SER A 84 -20.95 10.58 -1.69
CA SER A 84 -22.19 10.88 -0.93
C SER A 84 -22.36 9.93 0.25
N ASN A 85 -23.13 10.36 1.25
CA ASN A 85 -23.46 9.49 2.39
C ASN A 85 -24.21 8.23 1.93
N GLU A 86 -25.07 8.34 0.92
CA GLU A 86 -25.78 7.20 0.36
C GLU A 86 -24.81 6.20 -0.28
N ALA A 87 -23.85 6.69 -1.06
CA ALA A 87 -22.85 5.83 -1.69
C ALA A 87 -21.97 5.13 -0.65
N LEU A 88 -21.58 5.83 0.41
CA LEU A 88 -20.79 5.25 1.50
C LEU A 88 -21.57 4.16 2.22
N ARG A 89 -22.86 4.37 2.51
CA ARG A 89 -23.72 3.37 3.16
C ARG A 89 -23.94 2.15 2.28
N ALA A 90 -24.15 2.36 0.97
CA ALA A 90 -24.38 1.28 0.02
C ALA A 90 -23.14 0.38 -0.16
N ALA A 91 -21.96 0.90 0.07
CA ALA A 91 -20.71 0.12 -0.03
C ALA A 91 -20.46 -0.74 1.22
N GLY A 92 -20.98 -0.35 2.33
CA GLY A 92 -20.82 -1.10 3.60
C GLY A 92 -19.63 -0.69 4.48
#